data_8628ca79741c25ceb2a77045ccccbacc
#
_entry.id   8628ca79741c25ceb2a77045ccccbacc
#
_cell.length_a   1.000
_cell.length_b   1.000
_cell.length_c   1.000
_cell.angle_alpha   90.00
_cell.angle_beta   90.00
_cell.angle_gamma   90.00
#
_symmetry.space_group_name_H-M   'P 1'
#
loop_
_entity.id
_entity.type
_entity.pdbx_description
1 polymer ?
#
loop_
_entity_poly.entity_id
_entity_poly.type
_entity_poly.pdbx_seq_one_letter_code
_entity_poly.pdbx_strand_id
1 'polypeptide(L)'
;MKKKNLLLMLLAVMALLLIPVSVQAAAAKPGTVKLSSIKAVDYNKINIKWKKTSGTTNYIVYYKEAGSKKWIKIKTLDNTKSSYTHTSSSKYPIVVGQKYTYTVKAYNKKTKKSGRYSKTGLTTRTVPAT
;
A
#
# COMPACT_ATOMS: atom_id res chain seq x y z
N MET A 1 -57.34 -14.08 -9.08
CA MET A 1 -56.28 -14.78 -8.35
C MET A 1 -54.94 -14.69 -9.02
N LYS A 2 -54.83 -14.93 -10.31
CA LYS A 2 -53.57 -14.90 -11.05
C LYS A 2 -52.87 -13.51 -11.02
N LYS A 3 -53.65 -12.43 -11.02
CA LYS A 3 -53.12 -11.06 -10.97
C LYS A 3 -52.45 -10.71 -9.65
N LYS A 4 -52.93 -11.23 -8.52
CA LYS A 4 -52.33 -10.97 -7.20
C LYS A 4 -50.98 -11.67 -7.05
N ASN A 5 -50.83 -12.86 -7.58
CA ASN A 5 -49.56 -13.59 -7.52
C ASN A 5 -48.49 -12.95 -8.40
N LEU A 6 -48.87 -12.40 -9.54
CA LEU A 6 -47.97 -11.69 -10.42
C LEU A 6 -47.41 -10.41 -9.77
N LEU A 7 -48.26 -9.69 -9.05
CA LEU A 7 -47.88 -8.48 -8.36
C LEU A 7 -46.86 -8.74 -7.22
N LEU A 8 -47.11 -9.83 -6.49
CA LEU A 8 -46.22 -10.27 -5.41
C LEU A 8 -44.85 -10.70 -5.94
N MET A 9 -44.76 -11.33 -7.10
CA MET A 9 -43.51 -11.70 -7.73
C MET A 9 -42.71 -10.47 -8.18
N LEU A 10 -43.37 -9.45 -8.71
CA LEU A 10 -42.71 -8.23 -9.13
C LEU A 10 -42.08 -7.46 -7.94
N LEU A 11 -42.77 -7.42 -6.81
CA LEU A 11 -42.26 -6.76 -5.60
C LEU A 11 -41.05 -7.52 -5.03
N ALA A 12 -41.06 -8.85 -5.07
CA ALA A 12 -39.92 -9.63 -4.62
C ALA A 12 -38.67 -9.42 -5.50
N VAL A 13 -38.85 -9.33 -6.80
CA VAL A 13 -37.75 -9.06 -7.74
C VAL A 13 -37.18 -7.68 -7.54
N MET A 14 -37.98 -6.67 -7.29
CA MET A 14 -37.49 -5.32 -7.01
C MET A 14 -36.70 -5.23 -5.70
N ALA A 15 -37.11 -5.93 -4.67
CA ALA A 15 -36.37 -6.00 -3.41
C ALA A 15 -35.00 -6.64 -3.57
N LEU A 16 -34.85 -7.63 -4.42
CA LEU A 16 -33.58 -8.28 -4.72
C LEU A 16 -32.62 -7.38 -5.49
N LEU A 17 -33.11 -6.48 -6.32
CA LEU A 17 -32.29 -5.57 -7.10
C LEU A 17 -31.63 -4.49 -6.25
N LEU A 18 -32.13 -4.21 -5.05
CA LEU A 18 -31.57 -3.21 -4.15
C LEU A 18 -30.40 -3.73 -3.29
N ILE A 19 -30.25 -5.06 -3.16
CA ILE A 19 -29.22 -5.69 -2.32
C ILE A 19 -27.82 -5.58 -2.92
N PRO A 20 -27.59 -5.72 -4.24
CA PRO A 20 -26.23 -5.73 -4.81
C PRO A 20 -25.47 -4.40 -4.67
N VAL A 21 -26.17 -3.28 -4.51
CA VAL A 21 -25.55 -1.94 -4.48
C VAL A 21 -24.71 -1.74 -3.22
N SER A 22 -25.15 -2.26 -2.07
CA SER A 22 -24.42 -2.10 -0.81
C SER A 22 -23.19 -3.00 -0.70
N VAL A 23 -23.13 -4.12 -1.45
CA VAL A 23 -22.01 -5.06 -1.42
C VAL A 23 -20.78 -4.54 -2.16
N GLN A 24 -20.96 -3.73 -3.21
CA GLN A 24 -19.86 -3.21 -4.01
C GLN A 24 -18.97 -2.22 -3.25
N ALA A 25 -19.54 -1.42 -2.36
CA ALA A 25 -18.79 -0.43 -1.59
C ALA A 25 -17.80 -1.07 -0.60
N ALA A 26 -18.07 -2.29 -0.12
CA ALA A 26 -17.23 -2.97 0.85
C ALA A 26 -16.02 -3.68 0.24
N ALA A 27 -15.96 -3.80 -1.09
CA ALA A 27 -14.90 -4.57 -1.79
C ALA A 27 -13.76 -3.71 -2.32
N ALA A 28 -13.76 -2.41 -2.05
CA ALA A 28 -12.76 -1.50 -2.58
C ALA A 28 -11.36 -1.79 -2.00
N LYS A 29 -10.37 -1.83 -2.87
CA LYS A 29 -8.95 -1.92 -2.49
C LYS A 29 -8.44 -0.53 -2.12
N PRO A 30 -7.38 -0.44 -1.30
CA PRO A 30 -6.62 0.81 -1.18
C PRO A 30 -6.07 1.25 -2.54
N GLY A 31 -5.90 2.55 -2.73
CA GLY A 31 -5.27 3.09 -3.92
C GLY A 31 -3.75 2.82 -3.94
N THR A 32 -3.12 3.21 -5.04
CA THR A 32 -1.67 3.19 -5.17
C THR A 32 -1.07 4.28 -4.28
N VAL A 33 -0.08 3.93 -3.46
CA VAL A 33 0.63 4.92 -2.64
C VAL A 33 1.47 5.81 -3.55
N LYS A 34 1.28 7.11 -3.42
CA LYS A 34 2.08 8.10 -4.14
C LYS A 34 3.34 8.41 -3.33
N LEU A 35 4.49 8.02 -3.86
CA LEU A 35 5.78 8.30 -3.23
C LEU A 35 6.10 9.78 -3.37
N SER A 36 6.63 10.38 -2.32
CA SER A 36 6.86 11.81 -2.23
C SER A 36 8.34 12.17 -2.37
N SER A 37 9.20 11.52 -1.57
CA SER A 37 10.63 11.80 -1.61
C SER A 37 11.43 10.66 -1.01
N ILE A 38 12.71 10.61 -1.35
CA ILE A 38 13.69 9.72 -0.74
C ILE A 38 14.96 10.50 -0.48
N LYS A 39 15.60 10.23 0.66
CA LYS A 39 16.81 10.93 1.07
C LYS A 39 17.70 10.05 1.93
N ALA A 40 18.98 9.99 1.63
CA ALA A 40 19.98 9.45 2.54
C ALA A 40 20.20 10.51 3.64
N VAL A 41 19.81 10.18 4.87
CA VAL A 41 19.88 11.11 6.00
C VAL A 41 21.14 10.90 6.83
N ASP A 42 21.81 9.77 6.63
CA ASP A 42 23.09 9.45 7.25
C ASP A 42 23.77 8.35 6.41
N TYR A 43 25.02 8.02 6.73
CA TYR A 43 25.75 6.95 6.01
C TYR A 43 25.05 5.60 6.08
N ASN A 44 24.24 5.38 7.11
CA ASN A 44 23.52 4.12 7.33
C ASN A 44 22.00 4.28 7.44
N LYS A 45 21.45 5.41 6.99
CA LYS A 45 20.02 5.71 7.11
C LYS A 45 19.46 6.32 5.83
N ILE A 46 18.31 5.81 5.41
CA ILE A 46 17.55 6.31 4.27
C ILE A 46 16.11 6.58 4.70
N ASN A 47 15.63 7.78 4.41
CA ASN A 47 14.24 8.17 4.70
C ASN A 47 13.41 8.16 3.43
N ILE A 48 12.24 7.52 3.49
CA ILE A 48 11.23 7.49 2.43
C ILE A 48 9.96 8.17 2.94
N LYS A 49 9.37 9.03 2.11
CA LYS A 49 8.10 9.72 2.41
C LYS A 49 7.08 9.43 1.32
N TRP A 50 5.83 9.41 1.71
CA TRP A 50 4.71 9.19 0.81
C TRP A 50 3.50 10.00 1.23
N LYS A 51 2.50 10.06 0.36
CA LYS A 51 1.21 10.68 0.66
C LYS A 51 0.25 9.62 1.17
N LYS A 52 -0.52 9.96 2.19
CA LYS A 52 -1.53 9.05 2.74
C LYS A 52 -2.57 8.72 1.68
N THR A 53 -3.01 7.47 1.69
CA THR A 53 -3.96 6.92 0.72
C THR A 53 -5.22 6.49 1.46
N SER A 54 -6.40 6.86 0.93
CA SER A 54 -7.67 6.47 1.52
C SER A 54 -7.87 4.95 1.48
N GLY A 55 -8.71 4.44 2.40
CA GLY A 55 -8.99 3.01 2.49
C GLY A 55 -7.86 2.17 3.05
N THR A 56 -6.90 2.80 3.73
CA THR A 56 -5.67 2.17 4.21
C THR A 56 -5.71 2.03 5.73
N THR A 57 -5.37 0.86 6.25
CA THR A 57 -5.13 0.65 7.68
C THR A 57 -3.65 0.57 8.01
N ASN A 58 -2.83 0.12 7.05
CA ASN A 58 -1.40 -0.06 7.23
C ASN A 58 -0.63 0.29 5.96
N TYR A 59 0.60 0.74 6.13
CA TYR A 59 1.57 0.92 5.05
C TYR A 59 2.68 -0.10 5.22
N ILE A 60 3.11 -0.70 4.12
CA ILE A 60 4.17 -1.70 4.11
C ILE A 60 5.31 -1.16 3.27
N VAL A 61 6.48 -1.02 3.88
CA VAL A 61 7.67 -0.48 3.24
C VAL A 61 8.53 -1.63 2.73
N TYR A 62 8.96 -1.51 1.49
CA TYR A 62 9.84 -2.47 0.82
C TYR A 62 11.09 -1.75 0.32
N TYR A 63 12.20 -2.49 0.27
CA TYR A 63 13.40 -2.03 -0.40
C TYR A 63 14.05 -3.16 -1.19
N LYS A 64 14.96 -2.79 -2.06
CA LYS A 64 15.82 -3.71 -2.80
C LYS A 64 17.07 -2.99 -3.27
N GLU A 65 18.12 -3.73 -3.57
CA GLU A 65 19.23 -3.18 -4.33
C GLU A 65 18.71 -2.73 -5.70
N ALA A 66 19.14 -1.58 -6.19
CA ALA A 66 18.75 -1.08 -7.49
C ALA A 66 19.15 -2.10 -8.57
N GLY A 67 18.21 -2.41 -9.46
CA GLY A 67 18.40 -3.42 -10.49
C GLY A 67 18.00 -4.84 -10.06
N SER A 68 17.83 -5.12 -8.78
CA SER A 68 17.31 -6.41 -8.31
C SER A 68 15.82 -6.53 -8.65
N LYS A 69 15.35 -7.74 -8.88
CA LYS A 69 13.94 -8.02 -9.19
C LYS A 69 13.10 -8.29 -7.95
N LYS A 70 13.72 -8.59 -6.82
CA LYS A 70 13.01 -9.05 -5.62
C LYS A 70 12.93 -7.95 -4.56
N TRP A 71 11.69 -7.52 -4.25
CA TRP A 71 11.41 -6.62 -3.15
C TRP A 71 11.48 -7.33 -1.81
N ILE A 72 12.02 -6.64 -0.80
CA ILE A 72 12.15 -7.13 0.57
C ILE A 72 11.28 -6.25 1.47
N LYS A 73 10.33 -6.85 2.18
CA LYS A 73 9.52 -6.16 3.16
C LYS A 73 10.37 -5.84 4.39
N ILE A 74 10.44 -4.57 4.78
CA ILE A 74 11.26 -4.14 5.91
C ILE A 74 10.47 -3.59 7.08
N LYS A 75 9.25 -3.08 6.84
CA LYS A 75 8.46 -2.48 7.92
C LYS A 75 6.98 -2.45 7.57
N THR A 76 6.14 -2.69 8.58
CA THR A 76 4.70 -2.41 8.51
C THR A 76 4.39 -1.31 9.52
N LEU A 77 3.70 -0.26 9.05
CA LEU A 77 3.34 0.91 9.84
C LEU A 77 1.82 1.08 9.83
N ASP A 78 1.28 1.76 10.84
CA ASP A 78 -0.14 2.12 10.84
C ASP A 78 -0.41 3.28 9.86
N ASN A 79 -1.69 3.57 9.63
CA ASN A 79 -2.11 4.55 8.62
C ASN A 79 -1.89 6.01 9.03
N THR A 80 -1.42 6.27 10.25
CA THR A 80 -1.06 7.64 10.66
C THR A 80 0.30 8.07 10.12
N LYS A 81 1.11 7.12 9.67
CA LYS A 81 2.48 7.37 9.20
C LYS A 81 2.52 7.68 7.70
N SER A 82 3.37 8.60 7.31
CA SER A 82 3.66 8.95 5.92
C SER A 82 5.16 9.07 5.66
N SER A 83 5.97 8.56 6.57
CA SER A 83 7.44 8.61 6.52
C SER A 83 8.01 7.43 7.29
N TYR A 84 9.15 6.92 6.81
CA TYR A 84 9.91 5.90 7.51
C TYR A 84 11.39 6.10 7.27
N THR A 85 12.19 6.03 8.33
CA THR A 85 13.64 6.03 8.23
C THR A 85 14.16 4.62 8.45
N HIS A 86 14.72 4.04 7.41
CA HIS A 86 15.35 2.74 7.44
C HIS A 86 16.79 2.91 7.92
N THR A 87 17.11 2.30 9.06
CA THR A 87 18.47 2.21 9.58
C THR A 87 19.04 0.85 9.22
N SER A 88 20.26 0.84 8.70
CA SER A 88 20.96 -0.41 8.35
C SER A 88 20.99 -1.37 9.53
N SER A 89 20.75 -2.64 9.26
CA SER A 89 20.82 -3.72 10.23
C SER A 89 21.40 -4.97 9.57
N SER A 90 21.73 -5.97 10.35
CA SER A 90 22.21 -7.25 9.79
C SER A 90 21.14 -7.93 8.92
N LYS A 91 19.87 -7.76 9.26
CA LYS A 91 18.74 -8.34 8.50
C LYS A 91 18.43 -7.56 7.24
N TYR A 92 18.50 -6.23 7.32
CA TYR A 92 18.20 -5.32 6.22
C TYR A 92 19.33 -4.32 6.04
N PRO A 93 20.47 -4.75 5.47
CA PRO A 93 21.66 -3.91 5.41
C PRO A 93 21.52 -2.77 4.39
N ILE A 94 22.18 -1.66 4.69
CA ILE A 94 22.45 -0.56 3.76
C ILE A 94 23.97 -0.46 3.65
N VAL A 95 24.51 -0.84 2.50
CA VAL A 95 25.93 -0.73 2.21
C VAL A 95 26.22 0.65 1.65
N VAL A 96 27.20 1.36 2.23
CA VAL A 96 27.56 2.72 1.78
C VAL A 96 27.94 2.69 0.30
N GLY A 97 27.37 3.63 -0.46
CA GLY A 97 27.62 3.76 -1.90
C GLY A 97 26.75 2.88 -2.78
N GLN A 98 26.15 1.84 -2.24
CA GLN A 98 25.21 0.98 -2.98
C GLN A 98 23.88 1.71 -3.16
N LYS A 99 23.32 1.68 -4.38
CA LYS A 99 21.98 2.22 -4.65
C LYS A 99 20.90 1.26 -4.19
N TYR A 100 19.89 1.81 -3.51
CA TYR A 100 18.70 1.07 -3.08
C TYR A 100 17.44 1.76 -3.59
N THR A 101 16.47 0.96 -3.95
CA THR A 101 15.16 1.42 -4.39
C THR A 101 14.13 1.06 -3.33
N TYR A 102 13.26 2.02 -2.98
CA TYR A 102 12.21 1.86 -1.98
C TYR A 102 10.85 2.05 -2.59
N THR A 103 9.87 1.35 -2.06
CA THR A 103 8.46 1.56 -2.40
C THR A 103 7.59 1.29 -1.18
N VAL A 104 6.34 1.73 -1.25
CA VAL A 104 5.37 1.58 -0.17
C VAL A 104 4.05 1.09 -0.75
N LYS A 105 3.44 0.14 -0.09
CA LYS A 105 2.15 -0.43 -0.44
C LYS A 105 1.14 -0.16 0.66
N ALA A 106 -0.09 0.24 0.29
CA ALA A 106 -1.19 0.37 1.23
C ALA A 106 -1.89 -0.99 1.41
N TYR A 107 -2.32 -1.25 2.63
CA TYR A 107 -3.01 -2.49 3.00
C TYR A 107 -4.23 -2.16 3.85
N ASN A 108 -5.31 -2.92 3.68
CA ASN A 108 -6.51 -2.82 4.50
C ASN A 108 -6.75 -4.15 5.21
N LYS A 109 -6.61 -4.14 6.53
CA LYS A 109 -6.81 -5.33 7.39
C LYS A 109 -8.22 -5.87 7.35
N LYS A 110 -9.21 -4.99 7.24
CA LYS A 110 -10.63 -5.37 7.28
C LYS A 110 -11.01 -6.16 6.03
N THR A 111 -10.56 -5.71 4.87
CA THR A 111 -10.84 -6.37 3.60
C THR A 111 -9.77 -7.38 3.20
N LYS A 112 -8.61 -7.35 3.89
CA LYS A 112 -7.42 -8.15 3.58
C LYS A 112 -6.91 -7.92 2.16
N LYS A 113 -7.07 -6.70 1.64
CA LYS A 113 -6.66 -6.32 0.30
C LYS A 113 -5.53 -5.30 0.33
N SER A 114 -4.61 -5.45 -0.61
CA SER A 114 -3.51 -4.51 -0.85
C SER A 114 -3.80 -3.67 -2.08
N GLY A 115 -3.35 -2.41 -2.03
CA GLY A 115 -3.32 -1.56 -3.21
C GLY A 115 -2.14 -1.92 -4.12
N ARG A 116 -2.14 -1.35 -5.31
CA ARG A 116 -0.97 -1.42 -6.20
C ARG A 116 0.13 -0.55 -5.61
N TYR A 117 1.36 -0.82 -5.96
CA TYR A 117 2.51 -0.03 -5.52
C TYR A 117 3.33 0.41 -6.73
N SER A 118 4.12 1.46 -6.55
CA SER A 118 5.05 1.91 -7.59
C SER A 118 6.17 0.87 -7.73
N LYS A 119 6.21 0.18 -8.86
CA LYS A 119 7.28 -0.79 -9.17
C LYS A 119 8.60 -0.10 -9.49
N THR A 120 8.55 1.13 -9.98
CA THR A 120 9.73 1.95 -10.23
C THR A 120 10.36 2.40 -8.93
N GLY A 121 9.54 2.77 -7.93
CA GLY A 121 9.99 3.26 -6.63
C GLY A 121 10.82 4.52 -6.73
N LEU A 122 11.51 4.84 -5.64
CA LEU A 122 12.48 5.92 -5.55
C LEU A 122 13.83 5.35 -5.14
N THR A 123 14.90 5.86 -5.73
CA THR A 123 16.25 5.32 -5.57
C THR A 123 17.21 6.36 -5.00
N THR A 124 18.03 5.93 -4.07
CA THR A 124 19.12 6.76 -3.52
C THR A 124 20.25 5.86 -3.06
N ARG A 125 21.36 6.48 -2.64
CA ARG A 125 22.49 5.81 -2.01
C ARG A 125 23.01 6.68 -0.87
N THR A 126 23.57 6.02 0.14
CA THR A 126 24.26 6.72 1.21
C THR A 126 25.71 7.03 0.78
N VAL A 127 26.30 7.98 1.48
CA VAL A 127 27.71 8.35 1.30
C VAL A 127 28.46 8.12 2.61
N PRO A 128 29.79 7.96 2.58
CA PRO A 128 30.55 7.78 3.81
C PRO A 128 30.32 8.91 4.82
N ALA A 129 30.44 8.58 6.10
CA ALA A 129 30.42 9.58 7.16
C ALA A 129 31.63 10.50 7.02
N THR A 130 31.42 11.81 7.22
CA THR A 130 32.49 12.82 7.16
C THR A 130 33.07 13.12 8.53
#